data_d2b4490d4f540f02f9f301317a9f3408
#
_entry.id   d2b4490d4f540f02f9f301317a9f3408
#
_cell.length_a   1.000
_cell.length_b   1.000
_cell.length_c   1.000
_cell.angle_alpha   90.00
_cell.angle_beta   90.00
_cell.angle_gamma   90.00
#
_symmetry.space_group_name_H-M   'P 1'
#
loop_
_entity.id
_entity.type
_entity.pdbx_description
1 polymer ?
#
loop_
_entity_poly.entity_id
_entity_poly.type
_entity_poly.pdbx_seq_one_letter_code
_entity_poly.pdbx_strand_id
1 'polypeptide(L)'
;ITADGLNNLSDMGSSVVTMLGFKLSNKPADSDHPFGHGRIEYMSAFIVAVLIMLVGFELFKSSFSAFINNTAPPKYSIVSIIILAVSILVKFWMFLFNRKLGKKIDSDSLIATAQDSLNDTVATTAILIAAGVSYCVTLPFNLDAVMGIGVAVFILISGITSAKDTINRILGTPPEKELIENIKDLIMSYEPFVGIHDLIVHNYGPGRQFASVHVEVPQNVDIVKCHEQIDLCEKVINEKLDVQLVIHMDPIDVNNEIVNHAKAEM
;
A
#
# COMPACT_ATOMS: atom_id res chain seq x y z
N ILE A 1 -2.32 18.21 -27.19
CA ILE A 1 -0.85 18.40 -27.06
C ILE A 1 -0.47 18.83 -25.65
N THR A 2 -1.09 19.89 -25.07
CA THR A 2 -0.77 20.32 -23.70
C THR A 2 -1.25 19.33 -22.64
N ALA A 3 -2.47 18.77 -22.78
CA ALA A 3 -3.01 17.77 -21.87
C ALA A 3 -2.19 16.46 -21.92
N ASP A 4 -1.82 16.00 -23.11
CA ASP A 4 -0.97 14.79 -23.28
C ASP A 4 0.43 15.01 -22.71
N GLY A 5 0.97 16.25 -22.86
CA GLY A 5 2.26 16.61 -22.26
C GLY A 5 2.22 16.62 -20.73
N LEU A 6 1.14 17.11 -20.12
CA LEU A 6 0.95 17.08 -18.67
C LEU A 6 0.76 15.66 -18.15
N ASN A 7 0.03 14.80 -18.85
CA ASN A 7 -0.13 13.40 -18.49
C ASN A 7 1.21 12.66 -18.51
N ASN A 8 1.97 12.78 -19.60
CA ASN A 8 3.30 12.17 -19.71
C ASN A 8 4.28 12.70 -18.66
N LEU A 9 4.18 13.99 -18.28
CA LEU A 9 5.00 14.55 -17.22
C LEU A 9 4.61 13.99 -15.84
N SER A 10 3.31 13.76 -15.60
CA SER A 10 2.79 13.12 -14.39
C SER A 10 3.26 11.67 -14.26
N ASP A 11 3.20 10.89 -15.35
CA ASP A 11 3.67 9.50 -15.41
C ASP A 11 5.17 9.40 -15.09
N MET A 12 5.95 10.31 -15.66
CA MET A 12 7.37 10.40 -15.36
C MET A 12 7.60 10.84 -13.90
N GLY A 13 6.78 11.77 -13.40
CA GLY A 13 6.80 12.23 -12.01
C GLY A 13 6.53 11.09 -11.03
N SER A 14 5.49 10.30 -11.24
CA SER A 14 5.13 9.13 -10.43
C SER A 14 6.28 8.12 -10.37
N SER A 15 6.88 7.81 -11.52
CA SER A 15 8.02 6.88 -11.60
C SER A 15 9.26 7.40 -10.87
N VAL A 16 9.57 8.70 -10.99
CA VAL A 16 10.69 9.33 -10.26
C VAL A 16 10.44 9.34 -8.75
N VAL A 17 9.22 9.69 -8.31
CA VAL A 17 8.84 9.68 -6.90
C VAL A 17 8.98 8.28 -6.31
N THR A 18 8.49 7.25 -7.01
CA THR A 18 8.60 5.86 -6.59
C THR A 18 10.05 5.42 -6.47
N MET A 19 10.89 5.71 -7.48
CA MET A 19 12.31 5.36 -7.47
C MET A 19 13.06 6.06 -6.31
N LEU A 20 12.80 7.35 -6.08
CA LEU A 20 13.39 8.10 -4.97
C LEU A 20 12.89 7.56 -3.62
N GLY A 21 11.60 7.21 -3.54
CA GLY A 21 11.00 6.59 -2.37
C GLY A 21 11.72 5.32 -1.97
N PHE A 22 11.93 4.38 -2.89
CA PHE A 22 12.71 3.17 -2.65
C PHE A 22 14.15 3.44 -2.22
N LYS A 23 14.82 4.38 -2.90
CA LYS A 23 16.21 4.71 -2.58
C LYS A 23 16.33 5.30 -1.17
N LEU A 24 15.39 6.13 -0.76
CA LEU A 24 15.41 6.80 0.53
C LEU A 24 14.91 5.88 1.65
N SER A 25 13.89 5.06 1.42
CA SER A 25 13.36 4.12 2.42
C SER A 25 14.36 3.05 2.83
N ASN A 26 15.28 2.66 1.94
CA ASN A 26 16.34 1.70 2.20
C ASN A 26 17.50 2.23 3.05
N LYS A 27 17.51 3.53 3.43
CA LYS A 27 18.54 4.05 4.33
C LYS A 27 18.41 3.41 5.71
N PRO A 28 19.54 3.01 6.33
CA PRO A 28 19.55 2.50 7.69
C PRO A 28 19.06 3.57 8.69
N ALA A 29 18.81 3.13 9.91
CA ALA A 29 18.57 4.03 11.03
C ALA A 29 19.76 4.95 11.27
N ASP A 30 19.49 6.19 11.63
CA ASP A 30 20.47 7.21 12.00
C ASP A 30 20.02 7.96 13.28
N SER A 31 20.77 8.98 13.71
CA SER A 31 20.46 9.76 14.92
C SER A 31 19.12 10.50 14.85
N ASP A 32 18.71 10.90 13.65
CA ASP A 32 17.49 11.67 13.43
C ASP A 32 16.27 10.75 13.22
N HIS A 33 16.52 9.54 12.69
CA HIS A 33 15.50 8.52 12.41
C HIS A 33 15.91 7.16 13.00
N PRO A 34 15.80 6.96 14.32
CA PRO A 34 16.29 5.75 15.01
C PRO A 34 15.56 4.48 14.59
N PHE A 35 14.32 4.58 14.10
CA PHE A 35 13.56 3.45 13.57
C PHE A 35 13.77 3.24 12.06
N GLY A 36 14.69 4.00 11.44
CA GLY A 36 14.99 3.96 10.01
C GLY A 36 14.03 4.76 9.14
N HIS A 37 14.21 4.64 7.83
CA HIS A 37 13.56 5.49 6.83
C HIS A 37 12.43 4.78 6.06
N GLY A 38 12.02 3.57 6.48
CA GLY A 38 11.04 2.74 5.75
C GLY A 38 9.73 3.45 5.43
N ARG A 39 9.22 4.31 6.32
CA ARG A 39 7.98 5.07 6.11
C ARG A 39 8.05 6.09 4.97
N ILE A 40 9.24 6.42 4.44
CA ILE A 40 9.39 7.27 3.24
C ILE A 40 8.70 6.62 2.03
N GLU A 41 8.64 5.29 1.99
CA GLU A 41 7.91 4.58 0.94
C GLU A 41 6.41 4.90 0.98
N TYR A 42 5.79 4.93 2.16
CA TYR A 42 4.39 5.33 2.32
C TYR A 42 4.16 6.79 1.92
N MET A 43 5.10 7.70 2.28
CA MET A 43 5.02 9.09 1.83
C MET A 43 5.11 9.20 0.31
N SER A 44 5.95 8.40 -0.34
CA SER A 44 6.06 8.36 -1.80
C SER A 44 4.77 7.87 -2.45
N ALA A 45 4.16 6.80 -1.90
CA ALA A 45 2.86 6.30 -2.36
C ALA A 45 1.76 7.36 -2.20
N PHE A 46 1.77 8.11 -1.10
CA PHE A 46 0.83 9.22 -0.89
C PHE A 46 1.00 10.33 -1.93
N ILE A 47 2.25 10.71 -2.25
CA ILE A 47 2.53 11.71 -3.29
C ILE A 47 2.01 11.23 -4.65
N VAL A 48 2.23 9.95 -5.01
CA VAL A 48 1.69 9.37 -6.25
C VAL A 48 0.16 9.42 -6.26
N ALA A 49 -0.51 9.09 -5.15
CA ALA A 49 -1.97 9.18 -5.05
C ALA A 49 -2.48 10.62 -5.23
N VAL A 50 -1.76 11.62 -4.72
CA VAL A 50 -2.06 13.04 -4.94
C VAL A 50 -1.90 13.42 -6.41
N LEU A 51 -0.84 12.95 -7.08
CA LEU A 51 -0.65 13.18 -8.53
C LEU A 51 -1.79 12.57 -9.34
N ILE A 52 -2.24 11.34 -9.01
CA ILE A 52 -3.41 10.71 -9.63
C ILE A 52 -4.66 11.58 -9.46
N MET A 53 -4.91 12.11 -8.27
CA MET A 53 -6.07 12.99 -8.02
C MET A 53 -5.99 14.29 -8.83
N LEU A 54 -4.80 14.88 -8.97
CA LEU A 54 -4.60 16.09 -9.78
C LEU A 54 -4.91 15.83 -11.25
N VAL A 55 -4.45 14.70 -11.80
CA VAL A 55 -4.77 14.30 -13.20
C VAL A 55 -6.27 14.05 -13.36
N GLY A 56 -6.89 13.34 -12.41
CA GLY A 56 -8.34 13.10 -12.42
C GLY A 56 -9.15 14.39 -12.37
N PHE A 57 -8.74 15.36 -11.56
CA PHE A 57 -9.40 16.66 -11.47
C PHE A 57 -9.27 17.48 -12.75
N GLU A 58 -8.09 17.51 -13.37
CA GLU A 58 -7.88 18.22 -14.65
C GLU A 58 -8.67 17.57 -15.79
N LEU A 59 -8.71 16.22 -15.84
CA LEU A 59 -9.55 15.49 -16.78
C LEU A 59 -11.04 15.79 -16.58
N PHE A 60 -11.50 15.84 -15.32
CA PHE A 60 -12.88 16.22 -15.02
C PHE A 60 -13.22 17.61 -15.51
N LYS A 61 -12.40 18.60 -15.17
CA LYS A 61 -12.57 19.99 -15.59
C LYS A 61 -12.60 20.15 -17.11
N SER A 62 -11.67 19.50 -17.80
CA SER A 62 -11.58 19.52 -19.26
C SER A 62 -12.80 18.87 -19.93
N SER A 63 -13.18 17.67 -19.48
CA SER A 63 -14.32 16.93 -20.02
C SER A 63 -15.64 17.62 -19.73
N PHE A 64 -15.80 18.19 -18.54
CA PHE A 64 -16.98 18.94 -18.15
C PHE A 64 -17.13 20.24 -18.97
N SER A 65 -16.04 20.96 -19.21
CA SER A 65 -16.01 22.11 -20.11
C SER A 65 -16.38 21.73 -21.55
N ALA A 66 -15.84 20.60 -22.05
CA ALA A 66 -16.16 20.09 -23.37
C ALA A 66 -17.64 19.68 -23.51
N PHE A 67 -18.22 19.13 -22.44
CA PHE A 67 -19.65 18.77 -22.38
C PHE A 67 -20.55 20.00 -22.43
N ILE A 68 -20.29 21.03 -21.60
CA ILE A 68 -21.11 22.25 -21.55
C ILE A 68 -21.03 23.03 -22.85
N ASN A 69 -19.82 23.17 -23.43
CA ASN A 69 -19.60 23.96 -24.63
C ASN A 69 -19.90 23.18 -25.89
N ASN A 70 -20.35 21.93 -25.78
CA ASN A 70 -20.64 21.02 -26.92
C ASN A 70 -19.51 21.03 -27.96
N THR A 71 -18.26 21.00 -27.52
CA THR A 71 -17.09 21.04 -28.41
C THR A 71 -17.09 19.81 -29.31
N ALA A 72 -16.72 20.00 -30.57
CA ALA A 72 -16.66 18.89 -31.52
C ALA A 72 -15.65 17.82 -31.02
N PRO A 73 -15.97 16.52 -31.14
CA PRO A 73 -15.04 15.46 -30.75
C PRO A 73 -13.76 15.51 -31.59
N PRO A 74 -12.62 15.15 -31.02
CA PRO A 74 -11.35 15.11 -31.75
C PRO A 74 -11.42 14.11 -32.91
N LYS A 75 -10.79 14.45 -34.04
CA LYS A 75 -10.68 13.53 -35.18
C LYS A 75 -9.46 12.62 -34.98
N TYR A 76 -9.70 11.33 -34.90
CA TYR A 76 -8.65 10.32 -34.76
C TYR A 76 -8.20 9.79 -36.12
N SER A 77 -6.89 9.80 -36.41
CA SER A 77 -6.31 9.12 -37.57
C SER A 77 -6.10 7.62 -37.23
N ILE A 78 -5.97 6.78 -38.26
CA ILE A 78 -5.65 5.35 -38.09
C ILE A 78 -4.35 5.18 -37.29
N VAL A 79 -3.35 6.04 -37.56
CA VAL A 79 -2.08 6.01 -36.81
C VAL A 79 -2.31 6.30 -35.32
N SER A 80 -3.16 7.29 -34.98
CA SER A 80 -3.52 7.60 -33.61
C SER A 80 -4.19 6.41 -32.90
N ILE A 81 -5.10 5.70 -33.59
CA ILE A 81 -5.79 4.51 -33.05
C ILE A 81 -4.80 3.39 -32.76
N ILE A 82 -3.85 3.14 -33.68
CA ILE A 82 -2.80 2.12 -33.43
C ILE A 82 -1.93 2.49 -32.24
N ILE A 83 -1.51 3.76 -32.12
CA ILE A 83 -0.70 4.23 -30.98
C ILE A 83 -1.48 4.05 -29.67
N LEU A 84 -2.76 4.41 -29.62
CA LEU A 84 -3.60 4.23 -28.45
C LEU A 84 -3.73 2.75 -28.07
N ALA A 85 -3.95 1.86 -29.05
CA ALA A 85 -4.05 0.42 -28.79
C ALA A 85 -2.74 -0.16 -28.22
N VAL A 86 -1.59 0.22 -28.77
CA VAL A 86 -0.28 -0.19 -28.24
C VAL A 86 -0.07 0.37 -26.83
N SER A 87 -0.43 1.63 -26.59
CA SER A 87 -0.34 2.25 -25.27
C SER A 87 -1.17 1.49 -24.22
N ILE A 88 -2.41 1.09 -24.54
CA ILE A 88 -3.25 0.28 -23.67
C ILE A 88 -2.54 -1.02 -23.28
N LEU A 89 -1.96 -1.74 -24.25
CA LEU A 89 -1.26 -3.02 -23.97
C LEU A 89 -0.05 -2.82 -23.05
N VAL A 90 0.77 -1.79 -23.33
CA VAL A 90 1.95 -1.48 -22.52
C VAL A 90 1.56 -1.07 -21.08
N LYS A 91 0.59 -0.16 -20.93
CA LYS A 91 0.13 0.32 -19.63
C LYS A 91 -0.53 -0.81 -18.82
N PHE A 92 -1.33 -1.66 -19.48
CA PHE A 92 -1.92 -2.83 -18.83
C PHE A 92 -0.87 -3.85 -18.37
N TRP A 93 0.17 -4.07 -19.18
CA TRP A 93 1.30 -4.90 -18.77
C TRP A 93 2.04 -4.31 -17.59
N MET A 94 2.29 -2.98 -17.59
CA MET A 94 2.92 -2.28 -16.45
C MET A 94 2.08 -2.41 -15.17
N PHE A 95 0.75 -2.27 -15.27
CA PHE A 95 -0.16 -2.50 -14.16
C PHE A 95 0.01 -3.91 -13.56
N LEU A 96 -0.05 -4.95 -14.40
CA LEU A 96 0.08 -6.34 -13.93
C LEU A 96 1.45 -6.59 -13.29
N PHE A 97 2.51 -6.10 -13.90
CA PHE A 97 3.88 -6.26 -13.42
C PHE A 97 4.08 -5.56 -12.07
N ASN A 98 3.76 -4.28 -11.98
CA ASN A 98 3.93 -3.49 -10.77
C ASN A 98 3.05 -4.01 -9.63
N ARG A 99 1.80 -4.41 -9.92
CA ARG A 99 0.89 -4.99 -8.93
C ARG A 99 1.40 -6.31 -8.36
N LYS A 100 1.90 -7.19 -9.24
CA LYS A 100 2.46 -8.49 -8.81
C LYS A 100 3.71 -8.29 -7.95
N LEU A 101 4.61 -7.41 -8.39
CA LEU A 101 5.83 -7.11 -7.65
C LEU A 101 5.53 -6.40 -6.33
N GLY A 102 4.69 -5.37 -6.35
CA GLY A 102 4.29 -4.61 -5.16
C GLY A 102 3.67 -5.48 -4.07
N LYS A 103 2.78 -6.41 -4.46
CA LYS A 103 2.23 -7.40 -3.51
C LYS A 103 3.27 -8.37 -2.96
N LYS A 104 4.28 -8.75 -3.77
CA LYS A 104 5.31 -9.71 -3.34
C LYS A 104 6.27 -9.12 -2.31
N ILE A 105 6.55 -7.82 -2.39
CA ILE A 105 7.52 -7.13 -1.50
C ILE A 105 6.83 -6.15 -0.53
N ASP A 106 5.49 -6.21 -0.42
CA ASP A 106 4.64 -5.32 0.39
C ASP A 106 4.95 -3.82 0.18
N SER A 107 5.06 -3.42 -1.08
CA SER A 107 5.41 -2.05 -1.47
C SER A 107 4.20 -1.24 -1.90
N ASP A 108 3.80 -0.26 -1.09
CA ASP A 108 2.71 0.66 -1.39
C ASP A 108 3.04 1.58 -2.58
N SER A 109 4.29 1.96 -2.73
CA SER A 109 4.76 2.78 -3.85
C SER A 109 4.56 2.09 -5.19
N LEU A 110 4.87 0.78 -5.29
CA LEU A 110 4.63 -0.01 -6.50
C LEU A 110 3.14 -0.25 -6.74
N ILE A 111 2.35 -0.44 -5.68
CA ILE A 111 0.90 -0.59 -5.78
C ILE A 111 0.27 0.71 -6.28
N ALA A 112 0.70 1.88 -5.77
CA ALA A 112 0.25 3.17 -6.25
C ALA A 112 0.61 3.40 -7.73
N THR A 113 1.83 3.06 -8.14
CA THR A 113 2.26 3.13 -9.55
C THR A 113 1.48 2.16 -10.45
N ALA A 114 1.13 0.98 -9.94
CA ALA A 114 0.25 0.05 -10.65
C ALA A 114 -1.15 0.66 -10.84
N GLN A 115 -1.69 1.29 -9.81
CA GLN A 115 -3.00 1.94 -9.87
C GLN A 115 -3.01 3.08 -10.90
N ASP A 116 -1.95 3.87 -10.97
CA ASP A 116 -1.74 4.92 -11.99
C ASP A 116 -1.80 4.32 -13.41
N SER A 117 -1.02 3.25 -13.65
CA SER A 117 -1.04 2.53 -14.95
C SER A 117 -2.41 1.94 -15.31
N LEU A 118 -3.19 1.50 -14.32
CA LEU A 118 -4.56 1.03 -14.53
C LEU A 118 -5.49 2.18 -14.92
N ASN A 119 -5.42 3.30 -14.22
CA ASN A 119 -6.21 4.49 -14.49
C ASN A 119 -5.97 4.98 -15.91
N ASP A 120 -4.71 5.01 -16.36
CA ASP A 120 -4.34 5.36 -17.73
C ASP A 120 -4.89 4.37 -18.76
N THR A 121 -4.84 3.07 -18.45
CA THR A 121 -5.41 2.03 -19.30
C THR A 121 -6.92 2.23 -19.47
N VAL A 122 -7.64 2.52 -18.38
CA VAL A 122 -9.09 2.77 -18.40
C VAL A 122 -9.40 4.05 -19.17
N ALA A 123 -8.66 5.13 -18.93
CA ALA A 123 -8.84 6.41 -19.64
C ALA A 123 -8.63 6.25 -21.15
N THR A 124 -7.53 5.63 -21.55
CA THR A 124 -7.21 5.43 -22.97
C THR A 124 -8.20 4.49 -23.65
N THR A 125 -8.66 3.44 -22.94
CA THR A 125 -9.71 2.53 -23.47
C THR A 125 -11.03 3.26 -23.68
N ALA A 126 -11.44 4.11 -22.72
CA ALA A 126 -12.64 4.93 -22.87
C ALA A 126 -12.58 5.87 -24.08
N ILE A 127 -11.42 6.53 -24.29
CA ILE A 127 -11.18 7.37 -25.47
C ILE A 127 -11.29 6.55 -26.76
N LEU A 128 -10.70 5.35 -26.79
CA LEU A 128 -10.75 4.48 -27.97
C LEU A 128 -12.17 4.01 -28.29
N ILE A 129 -12.97 3.67 -27.25
CA ILE A 129 -14.38 3.30 -27.39
C ILE A 129 -15.19 4.52 -27.92
N ALA A 130 -15.02 5.69 -27.31
CA ALA A 130 -15.70 6.91 -27.73
C ALA A 130 -15.40 7.25 -29.20
N ALA A 131 -14.13 7.14 -29.61
CA ALA A 131 -13.70 7.34 -30.98
C ALA A 131 -14.37 6.34 -31.94
N GLY A 132 -14.40 5.05 -31.58
CA GLY A 132 -15.04 4.00 -32.39
C GLY A 132 -16.55 4.19 -32.54
N VAL A 133 -17.26 4.53 -31.48
CA VAL A 133 -18.70 4.79 -31.51
C VAL A 133 -19.00 6.05 -32.31
N SER A 134 -18.24 7.13 -32.14
CA SER A 134 -18.41 8.38 -32.90
C SER A 134 -18.14 8.22 -34.40
N TYR A 135 -17.34 7.23 -34.79
CA TYR A 135 -17.14 6.89 -36.19
C TYR A 135 -18.35 6.16 -36.82
N CYS A 136 -19.05 5.34 -36.02
CA CYS A 136 -20.17 4.54 -36.50
C CYS A 136 -21.53 5.27 -36.40
N VAL A 137 -21.68 6.17 -35.42
CA VAL A 137 -22.97 6.81 -35.09
C VAL A 137 -22.76 8.30 -34.82
N THR A 138 -23.55 9.15 -35.48
CA THR A 138 -23.62 10.58 -35.16
C THR A 138 -24.54 10.81 -33.96
N LEU A 139 -23.97 11.13 -32.83
CA LEU A 139 -24.72 11.41 -31.61
C LEU A 139 -25.01 12.92 -31.47
N PRO A 140 -26.15 13.32 -30.88
CA PRO A 140 -26.52 14.73 -30.68
C PRO A 140 -25.68 15.41 -29.57
N PHE A 141 -24.81 14.68 -28.90
CA PHE A 141 -23.95 15.16 -27.81
C PHE A 141 -22.53 14.62 -27.97
N ASN A 142 -21.58 15.26 -27.28
CA ASN A 142 -20.19 14.85 -27.30
C ASN A 142 -19.98 13.64 -26.37
N LEU A 143 -19.95 12.42 -26.95
CA LEU A 143 -19.75 11.17 -26.23
C LEU A 143 -18.38 11.12 -25.53
N ASP A 144 -17.34 11.67 -26.15
CA ASP A 144 -15.98 11.73 -25.59
C ASP A 144 -15.96 12.51 -24.27
N ALA A 145 -16.68 13.64 -24.21
CA ALA A 145 -16.83 14.43 -23.00
C ALA A 145 -17.57 13.67 -21.89
N VAL A 146 -18.64 12.95 -22.22
CA VAL A 146 -19.40 12.15 -21.22
C VAL A 146 -18.54 11.00 -20.67
N MET A 147 -17.87 10.28 -21.56
CA MET A 147 -16.95 9.21 -21.17
C MET A 147 -15.79 9.75 -20.34
N GLY A 148 -15.24 10.90 -20.73
CA GLY A 148 -14.17 11.57 -20.00
C GLY A 148 -14.57 11.98 -18.56
N ILE A 149 -15.81 12.47 -18.33
CA ILE A 149 -16.33 12.73 -16.98
C ILE A 149 -16.40 11.44 -16.17
N GLY A 150 -16.94 10.34 -16.75
CA GLY A 150 -17.03 9.05 -16.05
C GLY A 150 -15.65 8.51 -15.65
N VAL A 151 -14.68 8.58 -16.53
CA VAL A 151 -13.29 8.18 -16.26
C VAL A 151 -12.66 9.08 -15.21
N ALA A 152 -12.85 10.38 -15.28
CA ALA A 152 -12.31 11.32 -14.29
C ALA A 152 -12.83 11.03 -12.87
N VAL A 153 -14.13 10.74 -12.72
CA VAL A 153 -14.72 10.34 -11.43
C VAL A 153 -14.10 9.03 -10.94
N PHE A 154 -13.92 8.05 -11.83
CA PHE A 154 -13.25 6.79 -11.49
C PHE A 154 -11.82 7.02 -10.99
N ILE A 155 -11.02 7.84 -11.68
CA ILE A 155 -9.64 8.19 -11.30
C ILE A 155 -9.61 8.91 -9.95
N LEU A 156 -10.52 9.85 -9.70
CA LEU A 156 -10.62 10.57 -8.42
C LEU A 156 -10.93 9.63 -7.26
N ILE A 157 -11.90 8.72 -7.43
CA ILE A 157 -12.23 7.71 -6.41
C ILE A 157 -11.03 6.81 -6.15
N SER A 158 -10.33 6.37 -7.20
CA SER A 158 -9.12 5.55 -7.10
C SER A 158 -8.01 6.26 -6.32
N GLY A 159 -7.73 7.52 -6.66
CA GLY A 159 -6.72 8.34 -5.97
C GLY A 159 -7.05 8.58 -4.50
N ILE A 160 -8.32 8.88 -4.17
CA ILE A 160 -8.77 9.06 -2.79
C ILE A 160 -8.62 7.76 -2.00
N THR A 161 -8.97 6.61 -2.58
CA THR A 161 -8.82 5.31 -1.92
C THR A 161 -7.35 5.00 -1.65
N SER A 162 -6.48 5.16 -2.65
CA SER A 162 -5.02 4.96 -2.48
C SER A 162 -4.43 5.90 -1.43
N ALA A 163 -4.82 7.17 -1.41
CA ALA A 163 -4.38 8.13 -0.39
C ALA A 163 -4.83 7.71 1.02
N LYS A 164 -6.09 7.28 1.18
CA LYS A 164 -6.64 6.81 2.45
C LYS A 164 -5.90 5.57 2.96
N ASP A 165 -5.65 4.59 2.09
CA ASP A 165 -4.97 3.36 2.46
C ASP A 165 -3.54 3.64 2.92
N THR A 166 -2.84 4.53 2.21
CA THR A 166 -1.48 4.96 2.59
C THR A 166 -1.47 5.73 3.91
N ILE A 167 -2.44 6.64 4.15
CA ILE A 167 -2.57 7.34 5.43
C ILE A 167 -2.81 6.35 6.57
N ASN A 168 -3.67 5.35 6.37
CA ASN A 168 -3.93 4.32 7.37
C ASN A 168 -2.64 3.56 7.73
N ARG A 169 -1.79 3.22 6.76
CA ARG A 169 -0.48 2.58 7.03
C ARG A 169 0.47 3.51 7.78
N ILE A 170 0.47 4.81 7.51
CA ILE A 170 1.26 5.80 8.25
C ILE A 170 0.79 5.91 9.70
N LEU A 171 -0.54 5.90 9.92
CA LEU A 171 -1.14 5.94 11.26
C LEU A 171 -0.93 4.64 12.04
N GLY A 172 -0.76 3.51 11.34
CA GLY A 172 -0.62 2.17 11.90
C GLY A 172 -1.86 1.33 11.61
N THR A 173 -1.68 0.30 10.79
CA THR A 173 -2.69 -0.74 10.58
C THR A 173 -2.44 -1.92 11.51
N PRO A 174 -3.48 -2.66 11.90
CA PRO A 174 -3.28 -3.91 12.62
C PRO A 174 -2.37 -4.87 11.83
N PRO A 175 -1.48 -5.60 12.48
CA PRO A 175 -0.65 -6.61 11.82
C PRO A 175 -1.50 -7.73 11.23
N GLU A 176 -0.94 -8.48 10.27
CA GLU A 176 -1.60 -9.64 9.70
C GLU A 176 -1.82 -10.71 10.78
N LYS A 177 -2.98 -11.38 10.74
CA LYS A 177 -3.33 -12.42 11.72
C LYS A 177 -2.31 -13.57 11.72
N GLU A 178 -1.82 -13.95 10.55
CA GLU A 178 -0.79 -14.98 10.39
C GLU A 178 0.51 -14.62 11.13
N LEU A 179 0.94 -13.35 11.07
CA LEU A 179 2.10 -12.89 11.82
C LEU A 179 1.90 -13.00 13.33
N ILE A 180 0.70 -12.59 13.82
CA ILE A 180 0.36 -12.68 15.24
C ILE A 180 0.40 -14.15 15.70
N GLU A 181 -0.21 -15.06 14.94
CA GLU A 181 -0.23 -16.50 15.24
C GLU A 181 1.19 -17.08 15.24
N ASN A 182 2.01 -16.77 14.23
CA ASN A 182 3.39 -17.23 14.15
C ASN A 182 4.25 -16.74 15.32
N ILE A 183 4.09 -15.48 15.76
CA ILE A 183 4.79 -14.95 16.94
C ILE A 183 4.35 -15.73 18.19
N LYS A 184 3.04 -15.93 18.37
CA LYS A 184 2.49 -16.67 19.51
C LYS A 184 3.00 -18.09 19.58
N ASP A 185 2.92 -18.81 18.45
CA ASP A 185 3.33 -20.21 18.37
C ASP A 185 4.83 -20.37 18.65
N LEU A 186 5.65 -19.47 18.12
CA LEU A 186 7.08 -19.47 18.40
C LEU A 186 7.38 -19.21 19.88
N ILE A 187 6.76 -18.21 20.51
CA ILE A 187 6.95 -17.92 21.93
C ILE A 187 6.52 -19.14 22.77
N MET A 188 5.34 -19.66 22.50
CA MET A 188 4.80 -20.80 23.28
C MET A 188 5.54 -22.13 23.05
N SER A 189 6.45 -22.19 22.09
CA SER A 189 7.33 -23.35 21.88
C SER A 189 8.52 -23.42 22.86
N TYR A 190 8.76 -22.36 23.64
CA TYR A 190 9.85 -22.29 24.59
C TYR A 190 9.37 -22.55 26.03
N GLU A 191 10.07 -23.42 26.76
CA GLU A 191 9.91 -23.55 28.21
C GLU A 191 10.75 -22.46 28.93
N PRO A 192 10.28 -21.82 29.99
CA PRO A 192 9.09 -22.15 30.80
C PRO A 192 7.87 -21.27 30.55
N PHE A 193 7.66 -20.79 29.34
CA PHE A 193 6.57 -19.84 29.02
C PHE A 193 5.20 -20.51 29.12
N VAL A 194 4.27 -19.88 29.84
CA VAL A 194 2.94 -20.46 30.15
C VAL A 194 1.78 -19.63 29.58
N GLY A 195 2.05 -18.43 29.08
CA GLY A 195 1.05 -17.57 28.46
C GLY A 195 1.66 -16.32 27.87
N ILE A 196 0.88 -15.64 27.04
CA ILE A 196 1.24 -14.33 26.46
C ILE A 196 0.04 -13.40 26.48
N HIS A 197 0.31 -12.10 26.67
CA HIS A 197 -0.70 -11.03 26.55
C HIS A 197 -0.05 -9.74 26.08
N ASP A 198 -0.87 -8.74 25.74
CA ASP A 198 -0.46 -7.39 25.33
C ASP A 198 0.58 -7.38 24.18
N LEU A 199 0.41 -8.28 23.20
CA LEU A 199 1.23 -8.25 21.98
C LEU A 199 0.89 -7.00 21.15
N ILE A 200 1.85 -6.09 21.04
CA ILE A 200 1.75 -4.87 20.21
C ILE A 200 2.79 -4.95 19.11
N VAL A 201 2.36 -4.73 17.87
CA VAL A 201 3.25 -4.71 16.70
C VAL A 201 3.16 -3.35 16.02
N HIS A 202 4.31 -2.72 15.83
CA HIS A 202 4.46 -1.44 15.14
C HIS A 202 5.12 -1.63 13.78
N ASN A 203 4.49 -1.10 12.72
CA ASN A 203 5.04 -1.11 11.39
C ASN A 203 5.71 0.24 11.06
N TYR A 204 7.01 0.21 10.79
CA TYR A 204 7.81 1.38 10.38
C TYR A 204 8.20 1.36 8.90
N GLY A 205 7.52 0.56 8.09
CA GLY A 205 7.77 0.40 6.67
C GLY A 205 8.10 -1.05 6.29
N PRO A 206 8.20 -1.36 5.01
CA PRO A 206 8.53 -2.70 4.54
C PRO A 206 9.80 -3.26 5.18
N GLY A 207 9.72 -4.47 5.74
CA GLY A 207 10.85 -5.12 6.41
C GLY A 207 11.31 -4.44 7.70
N ARG A 208 10.47 -3.60 8.35
CA ARG A 208 10.81 -2.92 9.60
C ARG A 208 9.64 -2.97 10.58
N GLN A 209 9.58 -4.06 11.30
CA GLN A 209 8.55 -4.28 12.32
C GLN A 209 9.18 -4.38 13.70
N PHE A 210 8.56 -3.71 14.67
CA PHE A 210 8.93 -3.75 16.07
C PHE A 210 7.75 -4.27 16.87
N ALA A 211 8.01 -5.16 17.80
CA ALA A 211 6.95 -5.70 18.63
C ALA A 211 7.37 -5.73 20.11
N SER A 212 6.39 -5.64 20.97
CA SER A 212 6.52 -5.91 22.39
C SER A 212 5.42 -6.86 22.83
N VAL A 213 5.73 -7.74 23.77
CA VAL A 213 4.80 -8.73 24.29
C VAL A 213 5.12 -9.01 25.74
N HIS A 214 4.08 -9.27 26.54
CA HIS A 214 4.22 -9.81 27.88
C HIS A 214 4.15 -11.32 27.82
N VAL A 215 5.14 -11.99 28.43
CA VAL A 215 5.22 -13.46 28.50
C VAL A 215 5.14 -13.89 29.95
N GLU A 216 4.14 -14.68 30.24
CA GLU A 216 3.91 -15.20 31.56
C GLU A 216 4.84 -16.38 31.84
N VAL A 217 5.48 -16.34 33.02
CA VAL A 217 6.37 -17.40 33.51
C VAL A 217 6.00 -17.78 34.94
N PRO A 218 6.25 -19.04 35.41
CA PRO A 218 6.03 -19.41 36.78
C PRO A 218 6.88 -18.56 37.73
N GLN A 219 6.31 -18.05 38.82
CA GLN A 219 6.98 -17.17 39.78
C GLN A 219 8.22 -17.77 40.46
N ASN A 220 8.36 -19.11 40.44
CA ASN A 220 9.46 -19.86 41.04
C ASN A 220 10.51 -20.30 40.03
N VAL A 221 10.47 -19.79 38.79
CA VAL A 221 11.46 -20.10 37.75
C VAL A 221 12.82 -19.47 38.11
N ASP A 222 13.91 -20.11 37.68
CA ASP A 222 15.25 -19.52 37.74
C ASP A 222 15.30 -18.34 36.72
N ILE A 223 15.39 -17.13 37.28
CA ILE A 223 15.34 -15.89 36.50
C ILE A 223 16.45 -15.82 35.43
N VAL A 224 17.64 -16.32 35.72
CA VAL A 224 18.77 -16.28 34.78
C VAL A 224 18.51 -17.21 33.61
N LYS A 225 18.05 -18.43 33.86
CA LYS A 225 17.70 -19.38 32.80
C LYS A 225 16.50 -18.92 31.98
N CYS A 226 15.52 -18.31 32.63
CA CYS A 226 14.37 -17.75 31.93
C CYS A 226 14.79 -16.64 31.00
N HIS A 227 15.67 -15.74 31.44
CA HIS A 227 16.19 -14.65 30.58
C HIS A 227 16.97 -15.19 29.39
N GLU A 228 17.78 -16.25 29.56
CA GLU A 228 18.47 -16.91 28.46
C GLU A 228 17.48 -17.44 27.38
N GLN A 229 16.35 -17.98 27.80
CA GLN A 229 15.30 -18.44 26.87
C GLN A 229 14.59 -17.28 26.19
N ILE A 230 14.37 -16.16 26.88
CA ILE A 230 13.83 -14.93 26.30
C ILE A 230 14.74 -14.41 25.20
N ASP A 231 16.03 -14.22 25.49
CA ASP A 231 17.01 -13.73 24.50
C ASP A 231 17.08 -14.65 23.26
N LEU A 232 17.02 -15.96 23.47
CA LEU A 232 17.00 -16.92 22.37
C LEU A 232 15.73 -16.81 21.54
N CYS A 233 14.57 -16.67 22.19
CA CYS A 233 13.27 -16.53 21.54
C CYS A 233 13.21 -15.24 20.72
N GLU A 234 13.62 -14.10 21.29
CA GLU A 234 13.68 -12.80 20.60
C GLU A 234 14.55 -12.89 19.32
N LYS A 235 15.72 -13.52 19.45
CA LYS A 235 16.65 -13.71 18.33
C LYS A 235 16.05 -14.58 17.22
N VAL A 236 15.42 -15.69 17.57
CA VAL A 236 14.80 -16.61 16.59
C VAL A 236 13.62 -15.95 15.88
N ILE A 237 12.80 -15.17 16.60
CA ILE A 237 11.68 -14.42 16.02
C ILE A 237 12.20 -13.36 15.04
N ASN A 238 13.24 -12.63 15.43
CA ASN A 238 13.87 -11.66 14.52
C ASN A 238 14.42 -12.33 13.26
N GLU A 239 15.11 -13.46 13.38
CA GLU A 239 15.68 -14.18 12.24
C GLU A 239 14.62 -14.81 11.31
N LYS A 240 13.52 -15.32 11.87
CA LYS A 240 12.49 -16.04 11.10
C LYS A 240 11.37 -15.17 10.56
N LEU A 241 10.97 -14.13 11.31
CA LEU A 241 9.81 -13.31 10.99
C LEU A 241 10.17 -11.86 10.63
N ASP A 242 11.46 -11.50 10.71
CA ASP A 242 11.94 -10.12 10.47
C ASP A 242 11.24 -9.08 11.37
N VAL A 243 10.99 -9.47 12.63
CA VAL A 243 10.34 -8.63 13.66
C VAL A 243 11.31 -8.44 14.81
N GLN A 244 11.65 -7.20 15.14
CA GLN A 244 12.40 -6.88 16.35
C GLN A 244 11.46 -6.94 17.55
N LEU A 245 11.47 -8.08 18.24
CA LEU A 245 10.63 -8.33 19.41
C LEU A 245 11.36 -7.98 20.70
N VAL A 246 10.63 -7.38 21.63
CA VAL A 246 11.03 -7.23 23.02
C VAL A 246 10.02 -7.98 23.91
N ILE A 247 10.49 -8.90 24.74
CA ILE A 247 9.69 -9.69 25.66
C ILE A 247 9.79 -9.11 27.06
N HIS A 248 8.66 -8.70 27.62
CA HIS A 248 8.55 -8.41 29.05
C HIS A 248 8.13 -9.67 29.79
N MET A 249 8.93 -10.06 30.76
CA MET A 249 8.68 -11.27 31.58
C MET A 249 7.72 -10.95 32.74
N ASP A 250 6.58 -11.63 32.80
CA ASP A 250 5.58 -11.51 33.89
C ASP A 250 5.54 -12.77 34.74
N PRO A 251 6.15 -12.75 35.96
CA PRO A 251 6.06 -13.87 36.89
C PRO A 251 4.66 -14.02 37.47
N ILE A 252 4.06 -15.19 37.27
CA ILE A 252 2.70 -15.50 37.75
C ILE A 252 2.70 -16.70 38.69
N ASP A 253 1.75 -16.72 39.62
CA ASP A 253 1.43 -17.92 40.39
C ASP A 253 0.49 -18.83 39.60
N VAL A 254 1.04 -19.84 38.94
CA VAL A 254 0.31 -20.80 38.11
C VAL A 254 -0.75 -21.62 38.87
N ASN A 255 -0.68 -21.64 40.23
CA ASN A 255 -1.61 -22.36 41.08
C ASN A 255 -2.75 -21.45 41.62
N ASN A 256 -2.78 -20.19 41.26
CA ASN A 256 -3.80 -19.26 41.74
C ASN A 256 -5.10 -19.47 40.97
N GLU A 257 -6.12 -20.05 41.61
CA GLU A 257 -7.42 -20.36 41.04
C GLU A 257 -8.15 -19.11 40.51
N ILE A 258 -7.98 -17.94 41.17
CA ILE A 258 -8.61 -16.68 40.76
C ILE A 258 -8.04 -16.22 39.40
N VAL A 259 -6.71 -16.28 39.25
CA VAL A 259 -6.04 -15.92 37.98
C VAL A 259 -6.43 -16.89 36.89
N ASN A 260 -6.46 -18.16 37.15
CA ASN A 260 -6.84 -19.20 36.17
C ASN A 260 -8.30 -19.06 35.74
N HIS A 261 -9.21 -18.69 36.65
CA HIS A 261 -10.63 -18.47 36.32
C HIS A 261 -10.79 -17.20 35.44
N ALA A 262 -10.11 -16.11 35.76
CA ALA A 262 -10.15 -14.89 34.97
C ALA A 262 -9.61 -15.10 33.55
N LYS A 263 -8.56 -15.92 33.38
CA LYS A 263 -8.03 -16.28 32.06
C LYS A 263 -8.99 -17.11 31.21
N ALA A 264 -9.79 -17.98 31.85
CA ALA A 264 -10.78 -18.81 31.14
C ALA A 264 -12.00 -18.02 30.65
N GLU A 265 -12.23 -16.81 31.20
CA GLU A 265 -13.33 -15.91 30.81
C GLU A 265 -12.92 -14.88 29.73
N MET A 266 -11.65 -14.73 29.42
CA MET A 266 -11.10 -13.84 28.37
C MET A 266 -10.93 -14.58 27.04
#